data_18d987872aa3de6c780b0d3ac4a1f37e
#
_entry.id   18d987872aa3de6c780b0d3ac4a1f37e
#
_cell.length_a   1.000
_cell.length_b   1.000
_cell.length_c   1.000
_cell.angle_alpha   90.00
_cell.angle_beta   90.00
_cell.angle_gamma   90.00
#
_symmetry.space_group_name_H-M   'P 1'
#
loop_
_entity.id
_entity.type
_entity.pdbx_description
1 polymer ?
#
loop_
_entity_poly.entity_id
_entity_poly.type
_entity_poly.pdbx_seq_one_letter_code
_entity_poly.pdbx_strand_id
1 'polypeptide(L)'
;MKRVLCALVASLSLASVTMATAAKPQKKASFEIKGGNFLYNGKPVQIHSGEMHYARIPHEYWRHRLKMLKAMGLNTVATYVFWNLHEVEPDKWDFSGDKDLATFIKTAGEEGLHVILRPGPYTCAEWEFGGYPWWLQTIKGLEIRRDNKFFLERTAKYIKRLAEEVGNLQITKGGPIVMVQVENEFGSYVSQRKDIPLEEHRRYNAAIRQQLIEAGFDAPTFTSDGSWLFEGGATPGALPTANGEGNIEKLKKVVNQYHDGVGPYMVAEFYPGWLSHWAEPFPDISAEQVAKQTRAYLQNGVSFNFYMAHGGTNFGFTSGANYDKKHDIQPDLTSYDYDAPISEAGWVTPKFDSIRKAISEYAKYKIPEAPKPIPVKALPEIKLEQAYNLLDYVRLSRANAQ
;
A
#
# COMPACT_ATOMS: atom_id res chain seq x y z
N MET A 1 -81.49 -22.57 -34.10
CA MET A 1 -81.15 -23.07 -32.79
C MET A 1 -79.67 -23.60 -32.89
N LYS A 2 -78.74 -22.81 -32.46
CA LYS A 2 -77.28 -23.24 -32.34
C LYS A 2 -76.88 -23.02 -30.89
N ARG A 3 -76.45 -24.14 -30.24
CA ARG A 3 -76.00 -24.15 -28.87
C ARG A 3 -74.49 -23.75 -28.88
N VAL A 4 -74.15 -22.73 -28.11
CA VAL A 4 -72.81 -22.32 -27.89
C VAL A 4 -72.29 -23.02 -26.59
N LEU A 5 -71.22 -23.77 -26.72
CA LEU A 5 -70.56 -24.47 -25.61
C LEU A 5 -69.44 -23.58 -25.09
N CYS A 6 -69.60 -23.07 -23.88
CA CYS A 6 -68.46 -22.38 -23.18
C CYS A 6 -67.54 -23.41 -22.49
N ALA A 7 -66.34 -23.45 -22.93
CA ALA A 7 -65.28 -24.21 -22.24
C ALA A 7 -64.53 -23.28 -21.25
N LEU A 8 -64.65 -23.59 -19.94
CA LEU A 8 -63.83 -22.99 -18.90
C LEU A 8 -62.44 -23.65 -18.92
N VAL A 9 -61.42 -22.84 -19.20
CA VAL A 9 -60.00 -23.25 -19.01
C VAL A 9 -59.58 -22.77 -17.61
N ALA A 10 -59.40 -23.70 -16.69
CA ALA A 10 -58.81 -23.46 -15.38
C ALA A 10 -57.31 -23.48 -15.48
N SER A 11 -56.65 -22.32 -15.35
CA SER A 11 -55.21 -22.17 -15.28
C SER A 11 -54.73 -22.46 -13.85
N LEU A 12 -54.10 -23.61 -13.64
CA LEU A 12 -53.34 -23.91 -12.42
C LEU A 12 -52.01 -23.14 -12.47
N SER A 13 -51.90 -22.11 -11.64
CA SER A 13 -50.62 -21.45 -11.38
C SER A 13 -49.80 -22.28 -10.36
N LEU A 14 -48.78 -22.98 -10.82
CA LEU A 14 -47.75 -23.57 -9.92
C LEU A 14 -46.90 -22.42 -9.35
N ALA A 15 -47.15 -22.08 -8.10
CA ALA A 15 -46.23 -21.22 -7.34
C ALA A 15 -44.98 -22.03 -6.95
N SER A 16 -43.88 -21.80 -7.66
CA SER A 16 -42.56 -22.33 -7.28
C SER A 16 -42.07 -21.64 -6.01
N VAL A 17 -42.20 -22.31 -4.88
CA VAL A 17 -41.54 -21.87 -3.62
C VAL A 17 -40.08 -22.17 -3.75
N THR A 18 -39.27 -21.16 -4.14
CA THR A 18 -37.82 -21.19 -4.04
C THR A 18 -37.47 -21.10 -2.55
N MET A 19 -37.14 -22.24 -1.95
CA MET A 19 -36.49 -22.27 -0.64
C MET A 19 -35.14 -21.59 -0.77
N ALA A 20 -35.04 -20.35 -0.27
CA ALA A 20 -33.76 -19.70 -0.03
C ALA A 20 -33.01 -20.56 1.00
N THR A 21 -32.03 -21.32 0.58
CA THR A 21 -31.09 -21.99 1.47
C THR A 21 -30.36 -20.87 2.23
N ALA A 22 -30.64 -20.75 3.52
CA ALA A 22 -29.92 -19.87 4.42
C ALA A 22 -28.43 -20.25 4.33
N ALA A 23 -27.61 -19.34 3.76
CA ALA A 23 -26.16 -19.52 3.71
C ALA A 23 -25.69 -19.75 5.15
N LYS A 24 -24.97 -20.84 5.40
CA LYS A 24 -24.33 -21.08 6.69
C LYS A 24 -23.50 -19.85 7.03
N PRO A 25 -23.56 -19.32 8.27
CA PRO A 25 -22.74 -18.19 8.67
C PRO A 25 -21.28 -18.52 8.38
N GLN A 26 -20.70 -17.79 7.45
CA GLN A 26 -19.29 -17.95 7.07
C GLN A 26 -18.48 -17.61 8.32
N LYS A 27 -17.72 -18.57 8.84
CA LYS A 27 -16.86 -18.36 10.01
C LYS A 27 -15.94 -17.20 9.68
N LYS A 28 -16.03 -16.10 10.43
CA LYS A 28 -15.17 -14.92 10.21
C LYS A 28 -13.72 -15.39 10.25
N ALA A 29 -12.95 -15.02 9.23
CA ALA A 29 -11.53 -15.31 9.20
C ALA A 29 -10.82 -14.52 10.31
N SER A 30 -9.73 -15.07 10.84
CA SER A 30 -8.89 -14.39 11.82
C SER A 30 -7.47 -14.26 11.31
N PHE A 31 -6.81 -13.16 11.71
CA PHE A 31 -5.39 -12.98 11.54
C PHE A 31 -4.81 -12.45 12.86
N GLU A 32 -3.79 -13.11 13.37
CA GLU A 32 -3.23 -12.84 14.68
C GLU A 32 -1.70 -12.91 14.65
N ILE A 33 -1.06 -12.16 15.54
CA ILE A 33 0.36 -12.29 15.86
C ILE A 33 0.43 -12.96 17.22
N LYS A 34 0.91 -14.20 17.26
CA LYS A 34 0.94 -14.98 18.52
C LYS A 34 2.02 -16.07 18.48
N GLY A 35 2.74 -16.21 19.60
CA GLY A 35 3.73 -17.28 19.76
C GLY A 35 4.82 -17.26 18.69
N GLY A 36 5.27 -16.07 18.30
CA GLY A 36 6.30 -15.89 17.28
C GLY A 36 5.85 -16.15 15.84
N ASN A 37 4.54 -16.23 15.58
CA ASN A 37 4.00 -16.54 14.25
C ASN A 37 2.92 -15.53 13.85
N PHE A 38 2.80 -15.32 12.54
CA PHE A 38 1.56 -14.86 11.94
C PHE A 38 0.62 -16.04 11.81
N LEU A 39 -0.60 -15.92 12.29
CA LEU A 39 -1.61 -16.97 12.25
C LEU A 39 -2.81 -16.52 11.42
N TYR A 40 -3.11 -17.28 10.35
CA TYR A 40 -4.35 -17.13 9.59
C TYR A 40 -5.29 -18.29 9.91
N ASN A 41 -6.45 -17.97 10.50
CA ASN A 41 -7.40 -18.97 11.01
C ASN A 41 -6.74 -19.98 11.97
N GLY A 42 -5.85 -19.47 12.83
CA GLY A 42 -5.11 -20.27 13.82
C GLY A 42 -3.96 -21.12 13.25
N LYS A 43 -3.66 -21.01 11.94
CA LYS A 43 -2.56 -21.74 11.30
C LYS A 43 -1.41 -20.79 10.96
N PRO A 44 -0.16 -21.19 11.21
CA PRO A 44 1.00 -20.40 10.83
C PRO A 44 1.00 -20.11 9.33
N VAL A 45 1.28 -18.84 9.00
CA VAL A 45 1.42 -18.33 7.62
C VAL A 45 2.65 -17.45 7.52
N GLN A 46 3.36 -17.57 6.41
CA GLN A 46 4.41 -16.62 6.05
C GLN A 46 3.83 -15.60 5.07
N ILE A 47 4.03 -14.31 5.33
CA ILE A 47 3.58 -13.23 4.46
C ILE A 47 4.61 -13.05 3.35
N HIS A 48 4.16 -13.25 2.12
CA HIS A 48 4.89 -12.91 0.90
C HIS A 48 4.13 -11.75 0.25
N SER A 49 4.54 -10.53 0.56
CA SER A 49 3.85 -9.31 0.15
C SER A 49 4.61 -8.57 -0.95
N GLY A 50 3.88 -7.79 -1.71
CA GLY A 50 4.43 -6.83 -2.63
C GLY A 50 3.68 -5.51 -2.54
N GLU A 51 4.42 -4.42 -2.45
CA GLU A 51 3.85 -3.09 -2.41
C GLU A 51 3.52 -2.58 -3.79
N MET A 52 2.31 -2.04 -3.93
CA MET A 52 1.87 -1.24 -5.06
C MET A 52 0.87 -0.21 -4.56
N HIS A 53 1.03 1.02 -5.03
CA HIS A 53 0.18 2.13 -4.58
C HIS A 53 -0.96 2.34 -5.58
N TYR A 54 -2.22 2.17 -5.12
CA TYR A 54 -3.41 2.40 -5.96
C TYR A 54 -3.38 3.77 -6.65
N ALA A 55 -2.88 4.79 -5.96
CA ALA A 55 -2.78 6.17 -6.45
C ALA A 55 -1.79 6.37 -7.61
N ARG A 56 -0.90 5.39 -7.86
CA ARG A 56 0.11 5.40 -8.91
C ARG A 56 -0.29 4.54 -10.12
N ILE A 57 -1.53 4.06 -10.16
CA ILE A 57 -2.02 3.12 -11.18
C ILE A 57 -3.44 3.53 -11.54
N PRO A 58 -3.78 3.77 -12.83
CA PRO A 58 -5.16 3.99 -13.24
C PRO A 58 -6.05 2.84 -12.77
N HIS A 59 -7.22 3.15 -12.22
CA HIS A 59 -8.09 2.16 -11.57
C HIS A 59 -8.50 1.00 -12.48
N GLU A 60 -8.58 1.22 -13.79
CA GLU A 60 -8.86 0.17 -14.79
C GLU A 60 -7.79 -0.93 -14.81
N TYR A 61 -6.57 -0.63 -14.35
CA TYR A 61 -5.46 -1.57 -14.34
C TYR A 61 -5.21 -2.23 -12.97
N TRP A 62 -5.88 -1.83 -11.89
CA TRP A 62 -5.67 -2.40 -10.56
C TRP A 62 -5.78 -3.92 -10.55
N ARG A 63 -6.87 -4.47 -11.12
CA ARG A 63 -7.07 -5.93 -11.18
C ARG A 63 -5.96 -6.65 -11.96
N HIS A 64 -5.50 -6.06 -13.06
CA HIS A 64 -4.38 -6.62 -13.82
C HIS A 64 -3.11 -6.68 -12.96
N ARG A 65 -2.75 -5.58 -12.29
CA ARG A 65 -1.55 -5.51 -11.44
C ARG A 65 -1.63 -6.45 -10.23
N LEU A 66 -2.80 -6.56 -9.59
CA LEU A 66 -3.05 -7.50 -8.50
C LEU A 66 -2.88 -8.97 -8.96
N LYS A 67 -3.36 -9.32 -10.14
CA LYS A 67 -3.11 -10.63 -10.78
C LYS A 67 -1.62 -10.86 -11.05
N MET A 68 -0.87 -9.83 -11.42
CA MET A 68 0.58 -9.92 -11.59
C MET A 68 1.28 -10.26 -10.26
N LEU A 69 0.90 -9.61 -9.15
CA LEU A 69 1.43 -9.96 -7.83
C LEU A 69 1.15 -11.43 -7.49
N LYS A 70 -0.07 -11.88 -7.73
CA LYS A 70 -0.46 -13.27 -7.50
C LYS A 70 0.35 -14.23 -8.35
N ALA A 71 0.57 -13.90 -9.61
CA ALA A 71 1.37 -14.69 -10.56
C ALA A 71 2.87 -14.68 -10.21
N MET A 72 3.37 -13.68 -9.51
CA MET A 72 4.72 -13.68 -8.96
C MET A 72 4.86 -14.62 -7.74
N GLY A 73 3.74 -15.12 -7.20
CA GLY A 73 3.70 -16.05 -6.06
C GLY A 73 3.39 -15.37 -4.74
N LEU A 74 2.98 -14.10 -4.74
CA LEU A 74 2.64 -13.37 -3.52
C LEU A 74 1.25 -13.75 -3.00
N ASN A 75 1.08 -13.64 -1.70
CA ASN A 75 -0.20 -13.87 -1.00
C ASN A 75 -0.79 -12.61 -0.39
N THR A 76 -0.06 -11.50 -0.46
CA THR A 76 -0.42 -10.23 0.18
C THR A 76 0.00 -9.06 -0.72
N VAL A 77 -0.78 -7.99 -0.72
CA VAL A 77 -0.42 -6.70 -1.26
C VAL A 77 -0.33 -5.68 -0.13
N ALA A 78 0.68 -4.81 -0.15
CA ALA A 78 0.75 -3.65 0.72
C ALA A 78 0.48 -2.37 -0.08
N THR A 79 -0.13 -1.38 0.55
CA THR A 79 -0.31 -0.05 -0.04
C THR A 79 -0.30 1.04 1.01
N TYR A 80 0.35 2.15 0.68
CA TYR A 80 0.17 3.41 1.41
C TYR A 80 -1.19 4.04 1.11
N VAL A 81 -1.64 4.87 2.05
CA VAL A 81 -2.74 5.81 1.86
C VAL A 81 -2.17 7.23 1.97
N PHE A 82 -2.26 7.99 0.90
CA PHE A 82 -1.71 9.35 0.85
C PHE A 82 -2.77 10.35 1.32
N TRP A 83 -2.60 10.92 2.50
CA TRP A 83 -3.57 11.84 3.08
C TRP A 83 -3.88 13.03 2.17
N ASN A 84 -2.85 13.66 1.57
CA ASN A 84 -3.03 14.82 0.67
C ASN A 84 -3.78 14.49 -0.62
N LEU A 85 -3.84 13.21 -1.03
CA LEU A 85 -4.62 12.78 -2.19
C LEU A 85 -6.13 12.83 -1.90
N HIS A 86 -6.50 12.53 -0.65
CA HIS A 86 -7.89 12.41 -0.23
C HIS A 86 -8.45 13.66 0.40
N GLU A 87 -7.64 14.48 1.06
CA GLU A 87 -8.03 15.74 1.70
C GLU A 87 -7.21 16.90 1.13
N VAL A 88 -7.52 17.28 -0.13
CA VAL A 88 -6.83 18.38 -0.84
C VAL A 88 -7.08 19.73 -0.16
N GLU A 89 -8.28 19.95 0.36
CA GLU A 89 -8.68 21.09 1.18
C GLU A 89 -9.20 20.59 2.53
N PRO A 90 -9.06 21.38 3.60
CA PRO A 90 -9.51 20.99 4.93
C PRO A 90 -10.96 20.50 4.95
N ASP A 91 -11.17 19.29 5.49
CA ASP A 91 -12.47 18.63 5.66
C ASP A 91 -13.24 18.33 4.34
N LYS A 92 -12.57 18.42 3.17
CA LYS A 92 -13.11 18.01 1.86
C LYS A 92 -12.43 16.72 1.42
N TRP A 93 -13.18 15.64 1.46
CA TRP A 93 -12.69 14.29 1.22
C TRP A 93 -13.11 13.74 -0.14
N ASP A 94 -12.19 13.08 -0.83
CA ASP A 94 -12.45 12.44 -2.12
C ASP A 94 -11.84 11.02 -2.14
N PHE A 95 -12.71 10.03 -2.28
CA PHE A 95 -12.37 8.60 -2.43
C PHE A 95 -13.00 8.03 -3.71
N SER A 96 -13.05 8.79 -4.78
CA SER A 96 -13.66 8.39 -6.05
C SER A 96 -12.63 8.11 -7.15
N GLY A 97 -13.00 7.32 -8.16
CA GLY A 97 -12.16 7.02 -9.33
C GLY A 97 -10.81 6.40 -8.92
N ASP A 98 -9.70 6.98 -9.36
CA ASP A 98 -8.34 6.52 -9.03
C ASP A 98 -7.98 6.67 -7.53
N LYS A 99 -8.86 7.28 -6.75
CA LYS A 99 -8.75 7.43 -5.30
C LYS A 99 -9.62 6.45 -4.51
N ASP A 100 -10.38 5.56 -5.18
CA ASP A 100 -11.29 4.60 -4.53
C ASP A 100 -10.51 3.44 -3.89
N LEU A 101 -9.92 3.75 -2.73
CA LEU A 101 -9.17 2.80 -1.93
C LEU A 101 -10.00 1.56 -1.54
N ALA A 102 -11.29 1.75 -1.25
CA ALA A 102 -12.16 0.65 -0.86
C ALA A 102 -12.33 -0.36 -2.00
N THR A 103 -12.51 0.12 -3.23
CA THR A 103 -12.57 -0.75 -4.43
C THR A 103 -11.24 -1.44 -4.70
N PHE A 104 -10.10 -0.75 -4.53
CA PHE A 104 -8.78 -1.38 -4.65
C PHE A 104 -8.61 -2.54 -3.67
N ILE A 105 -8.93 -2.32 -2.38
CA ILE A 105 -8.83 -3.34 -1.33
C ILE A 105 -9.78 -4.53 -1.59
N LYS A 106 -11.02 -4.27 -1.98
CA LYS A 106 -11.98 -5.33 -2.35
C LYS A 106 -11.47 -6.15 -3.52
N THR A 107 -10.94 -5.49 -4.56
CA THR A 107 -10.37 -6.16 -5.73
C THR A 107 -9.18 -7.04 -5.35
N ALA A 108 -8.31 -6.60 -4.43
CA ALA A 108 -7.24 -7.43 -3.90
C ALA A 108 -7.78 -8.70 -3.22
N GLY A 109 -8.81 -8.58 -2.40
CA GLY A 109 -9.48 -9.71 -1.76
C GLY A 109 -10.12 -10.69 -2.76
N GLU A 110 -10.76 -10.17 -3.81
CA GLU A 110 -11.34 -10.97 -4.89
C GLU A 110 -10.29 -11.76 -5.68
N GLU A 111 -9.10 -11.20 -5.85
CA GLU A 111 -7.95 -11.90 -6.46
C GLU A 111 -7.23 -12.84 -5.46
N GLY A 112 -7.75 -12.98 -4.23
CA GLY A 112 -7.22 -13.86 -3.20
C GLY A 112 -5.91 -13.38 -2.58
N LEU A 113 -5.73 -12.05 -2.47
CA LEU A 113 -4.63 -11.41 -1.75
C LEU A 113 -5.14 -10.88 -0.41
N HIS A 114 -4.34 -11.03 0.64
CA HIS A 114 -4.48 -10.22 1.84
C HIS A 114 -3.97 -8.81 1.58
N VAL A 115 -4.34 -7.87 2.45
CA VAL A 115 -3.93 -6.47 2.36
C VAL A 115 -3.23 -6.03 3.63
N ILE A 116 -2.07 -5.41 3.48
CA ILE A 116 -1.40 -4.63 4.52
C ILE A 116 -1.70 -3.16 4.22
N LEU A 117 -2.39 -2.49 5.14
CA LEU A 117 -2.73 -1.07 5.00
C LEU A 117 -1.67 -0.21 5.71
N ARG A 118 -1.15 0.78 5.00
CA ARG A 118 -0.10 1.68 5.50
C ARG A 118 -0.62 3.13 5.49
N PRO A 119 -1.41 3.54 6.51
CA PRO A 119 -2.11 4.84 6.50
C PRO A 119 -1.22 6.04 6.80
N GLY A 120 -0.01 5.83 7.24
CA GLY A 120 0.87 6.91 7.72
C GLY A 120 0.50 7.38 9.14
N PRO A 121 0.36 8.70 9.40
CA PRO A 121 0.05 9.83 8.50
C PRO A 121 1.21 10.33 7.61
N TYR A 122 2.46 10.03 7.94
CA TYR A 122 3.61 10.22 7.06
C TYR A 122 3.85 8.94 6.26
N THR A 123 4.02 9.06 4.95
CA THR A 123 4.22 7.92 4.06
C THR A 123 5.60 7.87 3.42
N CYS A 124 6.33 8.98 3.38
CA CYS A 124 7.56 9.11 2.60
C CYS A 124 7.29 8.84 1.11
N ALA A 125 7.73 7.72 0.59
CA ALA A 125 7.38 7.16 -0.71
C ALA A 125 7.73 8.05 -1.90
N GLU A 126 8.69 8.96 -1.75
CA GLU A 126 9.02 9.98 -2.78
C GLU A 126 7.76 10.70 -3.28
N TRP A 127 6.80 10.83 -2.38
CA TRP A 127 5.53 11.50 -2.62
C TRP A 127 5.56 12.93 -2.09
N GLU A 128 4.89 13.84 -2.78
CA GLU A 128 4.81 15.26 -2.42
C GLU A 128 4.48 15.42 -0.93
N PHE A 129 5.31 16.19 -0.24
CA PHE A 129 5.26 16.50 1.20
C PHE A 129 5.12 15.24 2.09
N GLY A 130 5.65 14.09 1.66
CA GLY A 130 5.56 12.81 2.40
C GLY A 130 4.12 12.33 2.64
N GLY A 131 3.18 12.78 1.81
CA GLY A 131 1.77 12.45 1.89
C GLY A 131 0.93 13.41 2.74
N TYR A 132 1.52 14.41 3.36
CA TYR A 132 0.79 15.40 4.15
C TYR A 132 0.07 16.43 3.28
N PRO A 133 -1.16 16.84 3.63
CA PRO A 133 -1.80 17.97 3.01
C PRO A 133 -1.02 19.27 3.23
N TRP A 134 -0.80 20.04 2.16
CA TRP A 134 -0.06 21.31 2.18
C TRP A 134 -0.64 22.34 3.18
N TRP A 135 -1.96 22.35 3.36
CA TRP A 135 -2.66 23.30 4.23
C TRP A 135 -2.36 23.10 5.73
N LEU A 136 -1.79 21.95 6.13
CA LEU A 136 -1.32 21.78 7.52
C LEU A 136 -0.31 22.86 7.90
N GLN A 137 0.50 23.31 6.96
CA GLN A 137 1.50 24.35 7.18
C GLN A 137 0.88 25.75 7.44
N THR A 138 -0.40 25.94 7.11
CA THR A 138 -1.10 27.21 7.34
C THR A 138 -1.70 27.32 8.75
N ILE A 139 -1.72 26.24 9.51
CA ILE A 139 -2.30 26.19 10.85
C ILE A 139 -1.26 26.70 11.86
N LYS A 140 -1.55 27.85 12.49
CA LYS A 140 -0.64 28.45 13.47
C LYS A 140 -0.43 27.52 14.67
N GLY A 141 0.84 27.21 14.95
CA GLY A 141 1.24 26.37 16.09
C GLY A 141 1.12 24.87 15.84
N LEU A 142 0.73 24.44 14.64
CA LEU A 142 0.80 23.03 14.26
C LEU A 142 2.25 22.66 13.93
N GLU A 143 2.71 21.55 14.52
CA GLU A 143 4.00 20.94 14.25
C GLU A 143 3.78 19.48 13.84
N ILE A 144 4.14 19.13 12.61
CA ILE A 144 3.99 17.77 12.07
C ILE A 144 4.93 16.78 12.76
N ARG A 145 4.51 15.51 12.86
CA ARG A 145 5.27 14.42 13.49
C ARG A 145 5.68 14.71 14.95
N ARG A 146 4.85 15.45 15.68
CA ARG A 146 5.08 15.87 17.06
C ARG A 146 3.90 15.48 17.97
N ASP A 147 4.16 15.34 19.27
CA ASP A 147 3.11 15.36 20.30
C ASP A 147 2.51 16.77 20.43
N ASN A 148 1.87 17.18 19.33
CA ASN A 148 1.32 18.51 19.13
C ASN A 148 -0.20 18.41 19.00
N LYS A 149 -0.93 19.08 19.88
CA LYS A 149 -2.39 19.01 19.95
C LYS A 149 -3.07 19.25 18.59
N PHE A 150 -2.66 20.31 17.88
CA PHE A 150 -3.29 20.66 16.59
C PHE A 150 -3.02 19.60 15.53
N PHE A 151 -1.81 19.04 15.50
CA PHE A 151 -1.48 17.97 14.57
C PHE A 151 -2.24 16.69 14.91
N LEU A 152 -2.27 16.28 16.19
CA LEU A 152 -2.98 15.08 16.64
C LEU A 152 -4.51 15.17 16.42
N GLU A 153 -5.10 16.36 16.53
CA GLU A 153 -6.51 16.58 16.19
C GLU A 153 -6.79 16.37 14.69
N ARG A 154 -5.87 16.81 13.81
CA ARG A 154 -6.01 16.61 12.37
C ARG A 154 -5.76 15.16 11.95
N THR A 155 -4.76 14.50 12.52
CA THR A 155 -4.51 13.07 12.26
C THR A 155 -5.67 12.19 12.76
N ALA A 156 -6.27 12.50 13.89
CA ALA A 156 -7.46 11.79 14.38
C ALA A 156 -8.64 11.88 13.42
N LYS A 157 -8.89 13.07 12.84
CA LYS A 157 -9.93 13.25 11.81
C LYS A 157 -9.63 12.43 10.55
N TYR A 158 -8.40 12.47 10.07
CA TYR A 158 -7.95 11.70 8.91
C TYR A 158 -8.15 10.20 9.14
N ILE A 159 -7.61 9.67 10.24
CA ILE A 159 -7.69 8.24 10.58
C ILE A 159 -9.15 7.81 10.76
N LYS A 160 -9.98 8.62 11.40
CA LYS A 160 -11.42 8.36 11.53
C LYS A 160 -12.10 8.28 10.17
N ARG A 161 -11.85 9.27 9.28
CA ARG A 161 -12.44 9.28 7.94
C ARG A 161 -11.98 8.08 7.11
N LEU A 162 -10.71 7.70 7.24
CA LEU A 162 -10.18 6.50 6.60
C LEU A 162 -10.87 5.23 7.12
N ALA A 163 -11.09 5.13 8.43
CA ALA A 163 -11.79 4.00 9.03
C ALA A 163 -13.27 3.90 8.59
N GLU A 164 -13.93 5.02 8.37
CA GLU A 164 -15.27 5.07 7.77
C GLU A 164 -15.28 4.49 6.36
N GLU A 165 -14.21 4.69 5.58
CA GLU A 165 -14.08 4.22 4.22
C GLU A 165 -13.74 2.73 4.11
N VAL A 166 -12.74 2.27 4.89
CA VAL A 166 -12.17 0.93 4.74
C VAL A 166 -12.19 0.06 6.00
N GLY A 167 -12.60 0.58 7.14
CA GLY A 167 -12.59 -0.14 8.41
C GLY A 167 -13.46 -1.40 8.44
N ASN A 168 -14.46 -1.49 7.59
CA ASN A 168 -15.30 -2.68 7.39
C ASN A 168 -14.63 -3.75 6.52
N LEU A 169 -13.48 -3.45 5.89
CA LEU A 169 -12.72 -4.37 5.05
C LEU A 169 -11.60 -5.10 5.82
N GLN A 170 -11.58 -5.00 7.15
CA GLN A 170 -10.66 -5.76 7.98
C GLN A 170 -11.04 -7.25 8.04
N ILE A 171 -10.04 -8.09 8.27
CA ILE A 171 -10.20 -9.56 8.30
C ILE A 171 -11.24 -10.01 9.32
N THR A 172 -11.30 -9.37 10.46
CA THR A 172 -12.28 -9.58 11.55
C THR A 172 -13.72 -9.29 11.12
N LYS A 173 -13.90 -8.48 10.07
CA LYS A 173 -15.19 -8.12 9.48
C LYS A 173 -15.45 -8.81 8.14
N GLY A 174 -14.55 -9.72 7.73
CA GLY A 174 -14.67 -10.52 6.50
C GLY A 174 -13.99 -9.93 5.27
N GLY A 175 -13.25 -8.84 5.43
CA GLY A 175 -12.45 -8.23 4.37
C GLY A 175 -11.01 -8.78 4.32
N PRO A 176 -10.17 -8.28 3.43
CA PRO A 176 -8.81 -8.78 3.23
C PRO A 176 -7.73 -8.08 4.07
N ILE A 177 -8.02 -6.98 4.79
CA ILE A 177 -7.00 -6.24 5.56
C ILE A 177 -6.59 -7.07 6.77
N VAL A 178 -5.31 -7.46 6.84
CA VAL A 178 -4.75 -8.32 7.88
C VAL A 178 -3.83 -7.58 8.85
N MET A 179 -3.22 -6.47 8.43
CA MET A 179 -2.32 -5.65 9.27
C MET A 179 -2.45 -4.18 8.92
N VAL A 180 -2.18 -3.32 9.90
CA VAL A 180 -2.21 -1.86 9.75
C VAL A 180 -0.91 -1.25 10.31
N GLN A 181 -0.23 -0.44 9.52
CA GLN A 181 1.01 0.23 9.93
C GLN A 181 0.73 1.45 10.79
N VAL A 182 1.59 1.68 11.76
CA VAL A 182 1.65 2.89 12.59
C VAL A 182 2.80 3.75 12.09
N GLU A 183 2.51 4.96 11.62
CA GLU A 183 3.52 5.90 11.11
C GLU A 183 4.38 5.30 9.96
N ASN A 184 5.50 5.86 9.64
CA ASN A 184 6.48 5.28 8.73
C ASN A 184 7.88 5.83 9.02
N GLU A 185 8.85 4.93 9.20
CA GLU A 185 10.26 5.25 9.44
C GLU A 185 10.44 6.35 10.51
N PHE A 186 9.62 6.28 11.55
CA PHE A 186 9.61 7.30 12.59
C PHE A 186 10.94 7.35 13.36
N GLY A 187 11.64 6.22 13.47
CA GLY A 187 12.98 6.15 14.04
C GLY A 187 14.01 6.99 13.27
N SER A 188 13.85 7.14 11.95
CA SER A 188 14.68 8.03 11.14
C SER A 188 14.44 9.50 11.51
N TYR A 189 13.18 9.91 11.65
CA TYR A 189 12.84 11.25 12.13
C TYR A 189 13.41 11.53 13.52
N VAL A 190 13.25 10.59 14.47
CA VAL A 190 13.82 10.69 15.83
C VAL A 190 15.34 10.87 15.80
N SER A 191 16.03 10.14 14.94
CA SER A 191 17.49 10.23 14.80
C SER A 191 17.97 11.59 14.30
N GLN A 192 17.13 12.31 13.54
CA GLN A 192 17.40 13.63 12.98
C GLN A 192 16.96 14.77 13.92
N ARG A 193 16.03 14.52 14.82
CA ARG A 193 15.43 15.52 15.72
C ARG A 193 15.82 15.27 17.19
N LYS A 194 17.13 15.20 17.43
CA LYS A 194 17.69 15.01 18.78
C LYS A 194 17.46 16.21 19.73
N ASP A 195 17.00 17.32 19.20
CA ASP A 195 16.51 18.48 19.93
C ASP A 195 15.20 18.22 20.67
N ILE A 196 14.47 17.16 20.31
CA ILE A 196 13.20 16.74 20.90
C ILE A 196 13.45 15.57 21.87
N PRO A 197 12.92 15.59 23.11
CA PRO A 197 13.07 14.48 24.04
C PRO A 197 12.48 13.16 23.48
N LEU A 198 13.19 12.05 23.66
CA LEU A 198 12.75 10.73 23.18
C LEU A 198 11.35 10.36 23.67
N GLU A 199 11.00 10.73 24.91
CA GLU A 199 9.69 10.47 25.49
C GLU A 199 8.55 11.24 24.79
N GLU A 200 8.81 12.41 24.22
CA GLU A 200 7.85 13.13 23.39
C GLU A 200 7.60 12.38 22.08
N HIS A 201 8.68 11.92 21.43
CA HIS A 201 8.57 11.08 20.24
C HIS A 201 7.76 9.81 20.48
N ARG A 202 8.00 9.14 21.61
CA ARG A 202 7.27 7.93 22.01
C ARG A 202 5.79 8.21 22.25
N ARG A 203 5.45 9.33 22.92
CA ARG A 203 4.05 9.73 23.11
C ARG A 203 3.35 9.98 21.78
N TYR A 204 4.01 10.67 20.84
CA TYR A 204 3.45 10.88 19.51
C TYR A 204 3.17 9.56 18.80
N ASN A 205 4.15 8.67 18.72
CA ASN A 205 3.99 7.41 17.99
C ASN A 205 2.90 6.51 18.65
N ALA A 206 2.85 6.49 19.98
CA ALA A 206 1.79 5.81 20.72
C ALA A 206 0.40 6.45 20.47
N ALA A 207 0.33 7.79 20.36
CA ALA A 207 -0.92 8.49 20.05
C ALA A 207 -1.45 8.12 18.66
N ILE A 208 -0.60 8.02 17.65
CA ILE A 208 -1.02 7.57 16.30
C ILE A 208 -1.59 6.15 16.35
N ARG A 209 -0.91 5.23 17.05
CA ARG A 209 -1.44 3.86 17.24
C ARG A 209 -2.80 3.88 17.96
N GLN A 210 -2.92 4.68 19.00
CA GLN A 210 -4.17 4.79 19.78
C GLN A 210 -5.31 5.33 18.90
N GLN A 211 -5.06 6.33 18.06
CA GLN A 211 -6.04 6.87 17.10
C GLN A 211 -6.54 5.81 16.12
N LEU A 212 -5.66 4.93 15.63
CA LEU A 212 -6.07 3.80 14.78
C LEU A 212 -7.04 2.87 15.51
N ILE A 213 -6.74 2.52 16.76
CA ILE A 213 -7.59 1.65 17.58
C ILE A 213 -8.96 2.32 17.85
N GLU A 214 -8.96 3.59 18.25
CA GLU A 214 -10.17 4.37 18.55
C GLU A 214 -11.05 4.58 17.33
N ALA A 215 -10.45 4.68 16.14
CA ALA A 215 -11.18 4.73 14.88
C ALA A 215 -11.79 3.37 14.47
N GLY A 216 -11.44 2.27 15.16
CA GLY A 216 -12.01 0.95 14.92
C GLY A 216 -11.17 0.02 14.04
N PHE A 217 -9.86 0.31 13.88
CA PHE A 217 -8.93 -0.67 13.34
C PHE A 217 -8.57 -1.69 14.42
N ASP A 218 -8.94 -2.94 14.21
CA ASP A 218 -8.75 -4.08 15.12
C ASP A 218 -7.76 -5.13 14.56
N ALA A 219 -7.31 -4.98 13.32
CA ALA A 219 -6.22 -5.78 12.78
C ALA A 219 -4.89 -5.49 13.51
N PRO A 220 -3.98 -6.49 13.64
CA PRO A 220 -2.68 -6.29 14.25
C PRO A 220 -1.93 -5.09 13.68
N THR A 221 -1.33 -4.29 14.56
CA THR A 221 -0.52 -3.14 14.16
C THR A 221 0.97 -3.48 14.09
N PHE A 222 1.71 -2.77 13.24
CA PHE A 222 3.16 -2.89 13.12
C PHE A 222 3.80 -1.52 12.86
N THR A 223 5.10 -1.40 13.15
CA THR A 223 5.96 -0.27 12.74
C THR A 223 6.99 -0.72 11.72
N SER A 224 7.49 0.20 10.92
CA SER A 224 8.41 -0.07 9.80
C SER A 224 9.56 0.92 9.84
N ASP A 225 10.77 0.44 10.18
CA ASP A 225 11.96 1.26 10.40
C ASP A 225 13.24 0.53 9.97
N GLY A 226 14.33 1.24 9.74
CA GLY A 226 15.64 0.61 9.68
C GLY A 226 15.92 -0.16 10.98
N SER A 227 16.50 -1.36 10.92
CA SER A 227 16.74 -2.21 12.09
C SER A 227 17.55 -1.55 13.22
N TRP A 228 18.32 -0.53 12.90
CA TRP A 228 19.14 0.28 13.83
C TRP A 228 18.40 1.48 14.42
N LEU A 229 17.13 1.69 14.06
CA LEU A 229 16.31 2.84 14.45
C LEU A 229 15.13 2.46 15.34
N PHE A 230 15.01 1.20 15.74
CA PHE A 230 13.87 0.71 16.52
C PHE A 230 13.72 1.39 17.88
N GLU A 231 14.81 1.94 18.46
CA GLU A 231 14.71 2.69 19.72
C GLU A 231 13.73 3.87 19.61
N GLY A 232 13.75 4.56 18.47
CA GLY A 232 12.84 5.70 18.22
C GLY A 232 11.56 5.30 17.50
N GLY A 233 11.58 4.24 16.69
CA GLY A 233 10.47 3.86 15.80
C GLY A 233 9.52 2.83 16.39
N ALA A 234 10.00 1.91 17.21
CA ALA A 234 9.15 0.87 17.77
C ALA A 234 8.11 1.44 18.75
N THR A 235 6.90 0.91 18.71
CA THR A 235 5.79 1.32 19.56
C THR A 235 5.21 0.12 20.32
N PRO A 236 5.04 0.19 21.65
CA PRO A 236 4.46 -0.89 22.42
C PRO A 236 3.10 -1.35 21.88
N GLY A 237 2.94 -2.66 21.72
CA GLY A 237 1.73 -3.28 21.17
C GLY A 237 1.63 -3.28 19.64
N ALA A 238 2.66 -2.78 18.93
CA ALA A 238 2.85 -2.96 17.51
C ALA A 238 4.06 -3.87 17.25
N LEU A 239 3.99 -4.72 16.22
CA LEU A 239 5.14 -5.54 15.80
C LEU A 239 6.19 -4.64 15.13
N PRO A 240 7.44 -4.55 15.64
CA PRO A 240 8.49 -3.86 14.91
C PRO A 240 8.93 -4.68 13.70
N THR A 241 8.95 -4.08 12.51
CA THR A 241 9.44 -4.69 11.27
C THR A 241 10.57 -3.87 10.69
N ALA A 242 11.49 -4.51 9.98
CA ALA A 242 12.68 -3.85 9.47
C ALA A 242 12.55 -3.43 8.01
N ASN A 243 13.23 -2.35 7.64
CA ASN A 243 13.40 -1.90 6.26
C ASN A 243 14.82 -2.19 5.80
N GLY A 244 14.99 -2.77 4.61
CA GLY A 244 16.27 -3.04 3.98
C GLY A 244 17.18 -4.03 4.71
N GLU A 245 16.71 -4.77 5.70
CA GLU A 245 17.55 -5.63 6.52
C GLU A 245 17.74 -7.03 5.90
N GLY A 246 18.88 -7.26 5.26
CA GLY A 246 19.24 -8.54 4.66
C GLY A 246 19.86 -9.54 5.62
N ASN A 247 20.34 -9.10 6.78
CA ASN A 247 20.97 -9.96 7.77
C ASN A 247 19.92 -10.53 8.74
N ILE A 248 19.58 -11.80 8.57
CA ILE A 248 18.53 -12.49 9.29
C ILE A 248 18.80 -12.57 10.80
N GLU A 249 20.04 -12.83 11.22
CA GLU A 249 20.38 -12.93 12.63
C GLU A 249 20.29 -11.56 13.33
N LYS A 250 20.71 -10.50 12.64
CA LYS A 250 20.54 -9.13 13.13
C LYS A 250 19.08 -8.75 13.22
N LEU A 251 18.27 -9.09 12.20
CA LEU A 251 16.82 -8.89 12.21
C LEU A 251 16.17 -9.55 13.43
N LYS A 252 16.44 -10.84 13.63
CA LYS A 252 15.90 -11.60 14.77
C LYS A 252 16.31 -10.97 16.10
N LYS A 253 17.57 -10.64 16.26
CA LYS A 253 18.10 -10.02 17.48
C LYS A 253 17.38 -8.73 17.82
N VAL A 254 17.23 -7.82 16.85
CA VAL A 254 16.65 -6.51 17.13
C VAL A 254 15.13 -6.58 17.30
N VAL A 255 14.42 -7.40 16.52
CA VAL A 255 12.98 -7.62 16.75
C VAL A 255 12.74 -8.18 18.13
N ASN A 256 13.49 -9.18 18.57
CA ASN A 256 13.36 -9.79 19.90
C ASN A 256 13.64 -8.81 21.04
N GLN A 257 14.46 -7.79 20.82
CA GLN A 257 14.74 -6.75 21.82
C GLN A 257 13.55 -5.82 22.06
N TYR A 258 12.73 -5.56 21.03
CA TYR A 258 11.63 -4.58 21.06
C TYR A 258 10.24 -5.21 20.98
N HIS A 259 10.14 -6.52 20.91
CA HIS A 259 8.92 -7.32 20.90
C HIS A 259 9.10 -8.53 21.83
N ASP A 260 8.09 -9.37 21.97
CA ASP A 260 7.97 -10.48 22.95
C ASP A 260 9.10 -11.55 22.96
N GLY A 261 10.22 -11.30 22.31
CA GLY A 261 11.40 -12.17 22.32
C GLY A 261 11.37 -13.37 21.38
N VAL A 262 10.31 -13.54 20.59
CA VAL A 262 10.08 -14.75 19.78
C VAL A 262 9.63 -14.51 18.33
N GLY A 263 9.66 -13.26 17.86
CA GLY A 263 9.14 -12.87 16.54
C GLY A 263 7.61 -12.72 16.54
N PRO A 264 6.92 -12.77 15.38
CA PRO A 264 7.42 -13.12 14.05
C PRO A 264 8.38 -12.09 13.46
N TYR A 265 9.10 -12.51 12.42
CA TYR A 265 10.09 -11.65 11.77
C TYR A 265 9.58 -11.24 10.39
N MET A 266 9.68 -9.93 10.09
CA MET A 266 9.26 -9.38 8.81
C MET A 266 10.18 -8.24 8.38
N VAL A 267 10.52 -8.23 7.09
CA VAL A 267 11.13 -7.10 6.38
C VAL A 267 10.01 -6.40 5.62
N ALA A 268 9.53 -5.28 6.17
CA ALA A 268 8.39 -4.55 5.63
C ALA A 268 8.74 -3.76 4.37
N GLU A 269 10.03 -3.47 4.14
CA GLU A 269 10.51 -2.92 2.88
C GLU A 269 11.75 -3.69 2.44
N PHE A 270 11.55 -4.60 1.50
CA PHE A 270 12.61 -5.33 0.79
C PHE A 270 12.75 -4.73 -0.60
N TYR A 271 13.88 -4.08 -0.87
CA TYR A 271 14.10 -3.29 -2.07
C TYR A 271 14.63 -4.12 -3.24
N PRO A 272 13.80 -4.47 -4.25
CA PRO A 272 14.26 -5.16 -5.46
C PRO A 272 14.87 -4.20 -6.49
N GLY A 273 14.68 -2.91 -6.30
CA GLY A 273 15.16 -1.77 -7.07
C GLY A 273 15.38 -0.57 -6.17
N TRP A 274 15.31 0.64 -6.71
CA TRP A 274 15.42 1.89 -5.98
C TRP A 274 14.70 3.03 -6.71
N LEU A 275 14.48 4.13 -6.01
CA LEU A 275 13.97 5.38 -6.56
C LEU A 275 14.95 6.03 -7.55
N SER A 276 14.49 6.99 -8.32
CA SER A 276 15.29 7.74 -9.27
C SER A 276 15.05 9.24 -9.13
N HIS A 277 16.12 10.02 -9.16
CA HIS A 277 16.04 11.47 -9.22
C HIS A 277 16.35 11.99 -10.64
N TRP A 278 15.99 13.24 -10.89
CA TRP A 278 16.39 13.93 -12.10
C TRP A 278 17.91 13.95 -12.26
N ALA A 279 18.38 13.72 -13.49
CA ALA A 279 19.80 13.69 -13.87
C ALA A 279 20.63 12.56 -13.24
N GLU A 280 19.99 11.56 -12.62
CA GLU A 280 20.66 10.34 -12.15
C GLU A 280 20.36 9.15 -13.08
N PRO A 281 21.28 8.16 -13.18
CA PRO A 281 21.01 6.91 -13.87
C PRO A 281 19.83 6.16 -13.22
N PHE A 282 19.01 5.46 -14.03
CA PHE A 282 18.03 4.54 -13.47
C PHE A 282 18.73 3.38 -12.74
N PRO A 283 18.18 2.92 -11.62
CA PRO A 283 18.65 1.73 -10.93
C PRO A 283 18.61 0.49 -11.83
N ASP A 284 19.55 -0.42 -11.62
CA ASP A 284 19.61 -1.73 -12.29
C ASP A 284 20.12 -2.76 -11.29
N ILE A 285 19.24 -3.24 -10.41
CA ILE A 285 19.58 -4.22 -9.37
C ILE A 285 19.42 -5.64 -9.93
N SER A 286 20.44 -6.48 -9.72
CA SER A 286 20.48 -7.83 -10.24
C SER A 286 19.28 -8.69 -9.80
N ALA A 287 18.58 -9.27 -10.75
CA ALA A 287 17.48 -10.21 -10.52
C ALA A 287 17.93 -11.45 -9.70
N GLU A 288 19.17 -11.89 -9.88
CA GLU A 288 19.73 -13.02 -9.13
C GLU A 288 19.97 -12.66 -7.66
N GLN A 289 20.47 -11.46 -7.37
CA GLN A 289 20.67 -10.99 -5.99
C GLN A 289 19.33 -10.90 -5.25
N VAL A 290 18.30 -10.34 -5.88
CA VAL A 290 16.95 -10.27 -5.31
C VAL A 290 16.38 -11.66 -5.04
N ALA A 291 16.48 -12.58 -6.01
CA ALA A 291 16.02 -13.95 -5.85
C ALA A 291 16.79 -14.71 -4.75
N LYS A 292 18.10 -14.51 -4.64
CA LYS A 292 18.92 -15.08 -3.57
C LYS A 292 18.45 -14.62 -2.18
N GLN A 293 18.22 -13.34 -2.01
CA GLN A 293 17.73 -12.78 -0.73
C GLN A 293 16.31 -13.27 -0.44
N THR A 294 15.44 -13.36 -1.47
CA THR A 294 14.09 -13.94 -1.34
C THR A 294 14.16 -15.37 -0.79
N ARG A 295 15.01 -16.23 -1.35
CA ARG A 295 15.22 -17.60 -0.84
C ARG A 295 15.69 -17.61 0.61
N ALA A 296 16.61 -16.71 0.97
CA ALA A 296 17.11 -16.63 2.34
C ALA A 296 15.97 -16.32 3.33
N TYR A 297 15.08 -15.38 3.00
CA TYR A 297 13.91 -15.09 3.83
C TYR A 297 12.96 -16.29 3.91
N LEU A 298 12.62 -16.91 2.77
CA LEU A 298 11.73 -18.07 2.72
C LEU A 298 12.26 -19.24 3.59
N GLN A 299 13.56 -19.56 3.49
CA GLN A 299 14.21 -20.64 4.25
C GLN A 299 14.20 -20.38 5.77
N ASN A 300 14.25 -19.14 6.19
CA ASN A 300 14.32 -18.76 7.59
C ASN A 300 12.99 -18.34 8.21
N GLY A 301 11.87 -18.49 7.48
CA GLY A 301 10.55 -18.13 7.95
C GLY A 301 10.36 -16.61 8.14
N VAL A 302 11.17 -15.80 7.49
CA VAL A 302 11.07 -14.32 7.51
C VAL A 302 10.04 -13.89 6.48
N SER A 303 8.99 -13.24 6.92
CA SER A 303 8.01 -12.58 6.04
C SER A 303 8.63 -11.33 5.40
N PHE A 304 8.13 -10.95 4.23
CA PHE A 304 8.67 -9.80 3.51
C PHE A 304 7.61 -9.07 2.68
N ASN A 305 7.91 -7.83 2.37
CA ASN A 305 7.15 -7.00 1.44
C ASN A 305 8.11 -6.36 0.44
N PHE A 306 7.98 -6.70 -0.85
CA PHE A 306 8.77 -6.05 -1.88
C PHE A 306 8.38 -4.58 -2.00
N TYR A 307 9.27 -3.68 -1.73
CA TYR A 307 9.11 -2.26 -1.93
C TYR A 307 10.02 -1.78 -3.08
N MET A 308 9.56 -1.58 -4.26
CA MET A 308 8.23 -1.80 -4.81
C MET A 308 8.16 -3.14 -5.55
N ALA A 309 7.03 -3.84 -5.49
CA ALA A 309 6.73 -4.92 -6.44
C ALA A 309 6.27 -4.36 -7.79
N HIS A 310 5.57 -3.23 -7.77
CA HIS A 310 5.18 -2.42 -8.91
C HIS A 310 5.15 -0.95 -8.47
N GLY A 311 5.99 -0.13 -9.05
CA GLY A 311 6.10 1.28 -8.66
C GLY A 311 4.97 2.14 -9.19
N GLY A 312 4.73 2.12 -10.48
CA GLY A 312 3.72 2.94 -11.16
C GLY A 312 4.19 4.35 -11.49
N THR A 313 3.26 5.29 -11.57
CA THR A 313 3.48 6.65 -12.06
C THR A 313 3.06 7.69 -11.04
N ASN A 314 3.90 8.69 -10.81
CA ASN A 314 3.56 9.88 -10.05
C ASN A 314 2.75 10.84 -10.92
N PHE A 315 1.42 10.73 -10.91
CA PHE A 315 0.55 11.57 -11.73
C PHE A 315 0.50 13.02 -11.24
N GLY A 316 0.41 13.95 -12.19
CA GLY A 316 0.28 15.38 -11.89
C GLY A 316 1.50 15.94 -11.14
N PHE A 317 1.28 16.47 -9.96
CA PHE A 317 2.31 17.08 -9.10
C PHE A 317 2.55 16.26 -7.82
N THR A 318 2.42 14.94 -7.89
CA THR A 318 2.55 14.06 -6.74
C THR A 318 3.98 13.60 -6.46
N SER A 319 4.92 13.80 -7.40
CA SER A 319 6.35 13.58 -7.16
C SER A 319 6.86 14.49 -6.06
N GLY A 320 7.60 13.94 -5.13
CA GLY A 320 8.30 14.68 -4.09
C GLY A 320 9.72 15.06 -4.48
N ALA A 321 10.53 15.26 -3.46
CA ALA A 321 11.97 15.46 -3.60
C ALA A 321 12.67 14.95 -2.34
N ASN A 322 13.84 14.34 -2.51
CA ASN A 322 14.75 14.08 -1.41
C ASN A 322 15.68 15.28 -1.17
N TYR A 323 16.36 15.25 -0.04
CA TYR A 323 17.34 16.27 0.33
C TYR A 323 18.48 15.63 1.08
N ASP A 324 19.69 15.96 0.72
CA ASP A 324 20.85 15.73 1.55
C ASP A 324 21.81 16.94 1.47
N LYS A 325 22.76 16.99 2.42
CA LYS A 325 23.72 18.11 2.51
C LYS A 325 24.68 18.19 1.33
N LYS A 326 24.84 17.12 0.56
CA LYS A 326 25.79 17.05 -0.56
C LYS A 326 25.12 17.45 -1.86
N HIS A 327 23.88 17.05 -2.06
CA HIS A 327 23.18 17.19 -3.34
C HIS A 327 22.07 18.25 -3.31
N ASP A 328 21.78 18.84 -2.12
CA ASP A 328 20.68 19.77 -1.94
C ASP A 328 19.33 19.10 -2.32
N ILE A 329 18.43 19.77 -2.98
CA ILE A 329 17.16 19.22 -3.46
C ILE A 329 17.39 18.24 -4.62
N GLN A 330 16.86 17.03 -4.49
CA GLN A 330 16.88 15.96 -5.49
C GLN A 330 15.43 15.64 -5.90
N PRO A 331 14.91 16.30 -6.96
CA PRO A 331 13.54 16.07 -7.41
C PRO A 331 13.35 14.63 -7.92
N ASP A 332 12.27 13.99 -7.48
CA ASP A 332 11.87 12.68 -7.94
C ASP A 332 11.21 12.74 -9.33
N LEU A 333 11.28 11.63 -10.07
CA LEU A 333 10.72 11.55 -11.42
C LEU A 333 9.21 11.31 -11.42
N THR A 334 8.57 11.63 -12.54
CA THR A 334 7.19 11.19 -12.83
C THR A 334 7.09 9.67 -12.85
N SER A 335 8.05 8.99 -13.47
CA SER A 335 8.15 7.53 -13.40
C SER A 335 8.55 7.08 -11.99
N TYR A 336 7.73 6.27 -11.37
CA TYR A 336 8.09 5.55 -10.15
C TYR A 336 8.31 4.07 -10.48
N ASP A 337 8.93 3.77 -11.62
CA ASP A 337 9.22 2.39 -12.06
C ASP A 337 9.96 1.60 -10.99
N TYR A 338 10.88 2.24 -10.29
CA TYR A 338 11.61 1.68 -9.14
C TYR A 338 12.51 0.49 -9.50
N ASP A 339 12.74 0.23 -10.80
CA ASP A 339 13.39 -1.00 -11.25
C ASP A 339 12.69 -2.24 -10.64
N ALA A 340 11.36 -2.16 -10.52
CA ALA A 340 10.53 -3.14 -9.85
C ALA A 340 10.36 -4.43 -10.66
N PRO A 341 10.01 -5.57 -10.03
CA PRO A 341 9.72 -6.83 -10.73
C PRO A 341 8.61 -6.72 -11.76
N ILE A 342 7.61 -5.87 -11.52
CA ILE A 342 6.57 -5.53 -12.49
C ILE A 342 6.85 -4.11 -12.95
N SER A 343 7.17 -3.93 -14.23
CA SER A 343 7.50 -2.61 -14.79
C SER A 343 6.34 -1.62 -14.66
N GLU A 344 6.61 -0.32 -14.81
CA GLU A 344 5.58 0.73 -14.79
C GLU A 344 4.42 0.44 -15.76
N ALA A 345 4.72 -0.08 -16.95
CA ALA A 345 3.70 -0.52 -17.92
C ALA A 345 2.95 -1.80 -17.52
N GLY A 346 3.38 -2.49 -16.45
CA GLY A 346 2.78 -3.74 -15.97
C GLY A 346 3.29 -4.98 -16.71
N TRP A 347 4.50 -4.94 -17.23
CA TRP A 347 5.11 -6.07 -17.92
C TRP A 347 5.97 -6.90 -16.94
N VAL A 348 6.11 -8.18 -17.27
CA VAL A 348 7.06 -9.09 -16.62
C VAL A 348 8.49 -8.61 -16.91
N THR A 349 9.32 -8.61 -15.87
CA THR A 349 10.76 -8.34 -15.97
C THR A 349 11.57 -9.60 -15.61
N PRO A 350 12.90 -9.63 -15.86
CA PRO A 350 13.74 -10.73 -15.38
C PRO A 350 13.68 -10.94 -13.87
N LYS A 351 13.46 -9.88 -13.09
CA LYS A 351 13.26 -9.96 -11.64
C LYS A 351 11.97 -10.69 -11.27
N PHE A 352 10.87 -10.41 -12.00
CA PHE A 352 9.60 -11.12 -11.79
C PHE A 352 9.80 -12.63 -11.93
N ASP A 353 10.42 -13.09 -13.02
CA ASP A 353 10.65 -14.51 -13.28
C ASP A 353 11.55 -15.14 -12.22
N SER A 354 12.61 -14.45 -11.81
CA SER A 354 13.56 -14.92 -10.81
C SER A 354 12.93 -15.03 -9.41
N ILE A 355 12.09 -14.05 -9.04
CA ILE A 355 11.34 -14.07 -7.78
C ILE A 355 10.27 -15.16 -7.81
N ARG A 356 9.49 -15.24 -8.90
CA ARG A 356 8.47 -16.31 -9.09
C ARG A 356 9.10 -17.69 -8.93
N LYS A 357 10.26 -17.92 -9.57
CA LYS A 357 11.02 -19.18 -9.44
C LYS A 357 11.42 -19.42 -7.97
N ALA A 358 12.00 -18.43 -7.31
CA ALA A 358 12.40 -18.55 -5.92
C ALA A 358 11.23 -18.90 -5.00
N ILE A 359 10.07 -18.23 -5.14
CA ILE A 359 8.89 -18.51 -4.33
C ILE A 359 8.31 -19.89 -4.66
N SER A 360 8.32 -20.32 -5.93
CA SER A 360 7.77 -21.61 -6.36
C SER A 360 8.49 -22.81 -5.72
N GLU A 361 9.75 -22.65 -5.33
CA GLU A 361 10.54 -23.67 -4.64
C GLU A 361 9.98 -23.99 -3.22
N TYR A 362 9.24 -23.05 -2.62
CA TYR A 362 8.69 -23.13 -1.24
C TYR A 362 7.16 -23.10 -1.20
N ALA A 363 6.50 -22.69 -2.27
CA ALA A 363 5.05 -22.56 -2.33
C ALA A 363 4.36 -23.94 -2.23
N LYS A 364 3.41 -24.06 -1.29
CA LYS A 364 2.53 -25.23 -1.15
C LYS A 364 1.20 -25.07 -1.91
N TYR A 365 1.14 -24.14 -2.83
CA TYR A 365 -0.02 -23.79 -3.65
C TYR A 365 0.40 -23.58 -5.11
N LYS A 366 -0.56 -23.73 -6.02
CA LYS A 366 -0.32 -23.49 -7.44
C LYS A 366 -0.26 -21.97 -7.69
N ILE A 367 0.90 -21.48 -8.14
CA ILE A 367 1.07 -20.10 -8.58
C ILE A 367 0.42 -19.97 -9.97
N PRO A 368 -0.53 -19.04 -10.17
CA PRO A 368 -1.17 -18.86 -11.47
C PRO A 368 -0.21 -18.27 -12.51
N GLU A 369 -0.57 -18.38 -13.78
CA GLU A 369 0.16 -17.69 -14.84
C GLU A 369 -0.09 -16.18 -14.81
N ALA A 370 0.90 -15.40 -15.29
CA ALA A 370 0.76 -13.97 -15.43
C ALA A 370 -0.35 -13.65 -16.44
N PRO A 371 -1.18 -12.62 -16.17
CA PRO A 371 -2.16 -12.17 -17.14
C PRO A 371 -1.45 -11.65 -18.40
N LYS A 372 -2.15 -11.65 -19.54
CA LYS A 372 -1.62 -11.08 -20.78
C LYS A 372 -1.30 -9.60 -20.57
N PRO A 373 -0.20 -9.10 -21.14
CA PRO A 373 0.11 -7.68 -21.08
C PRO A 373 -1.03 -6.82 -21.64
N ILE A 374 -1.20 -5.63 -21.07
CA ILE A 374 -2.12 -4.64 -21.64
C ILE A 374 -1.60 -4.28 -23.05
N PRO A 375 -2.46 -4.33 -24.07
CA PRO A 375 -2.03 -4.02 -25.43
C PRO A 375 -1.51 -2.60 -25.57
N VAL A 376 -0.41 -2.44 -26.27
CA VAL A 376 0.15 -1.13 -26.64
C VAL A 376 0.09 -0.96 -28.15
N LYS A 377 -0.04 0.31 -28.59
CA LYS A 377 -0.09 0.67 -30.00
C LYS A 377 0.95 1.74 -30.28
N ALA A 378 1.79 1.48 -31.27
CA ALA A 378 2.65 2.53 -31.84
C ALA A 378 1.77 3.58 -32.50
N LEU A 379 1.97 4.84 -32.18
CA LEU A 379 1.34 5.95 -32.87
C LEU A 379 2.12 6.22 -34.18
N PRO A 380 1.44 6.71 -35.23
CA PRO A 380 2.13 7.16 -36.44
C PRO A 380 3.02 8.36 -36.10
N GLU A 381 4.01 8.59 -36.94
CA GLU A 381 4.84 9.79 -36.87
C GLU A 381 3.95 11.04 -36.97
N ILE A 382 4.13 11.94 -36.02
CA ILE A 382 3.43 13.23 -35.96
C ILE A 382 4.41 14.31 -36.41
N LYS A 383 4.16 14.92 -37.56
CA LYS A 383 4.94 16.05 -38.03
C LYS A 383 4.47 17.33 -37.35
N LEU A 384 5.36 17.94 -36.59
CA LEU A 384 5.08 19.25 -35.98
C LEU A 384 5.30 20.34 -37.00
N GLU A 385 4.25 21.04 -37.39
CA GLU A 385 4.28 22.08 -38.45
C GLU A 385 4.40 23.49 -37.87
N GLN A 386 4.12 23.67 -36.56
CA GLN A 386 4.12 24.98 -35.91
C GLN A 386 4.78 24.90 -34.56
N ALA A 387 5.53 25.92 -34.19
CA ALA A 387 6.10 26.13 -32.88
C ALA A 387 5.75 27.54 -32.35
N TYR A 388 5.39 27.62 -31.11
CA TYR A 388 5.08 28.88 -30.43
C TYR A 388 5.95 29.05 -29.20
N ASN A 389 6.36 30.30 -28.92
CA ASN A 389 6.95 30.61 -27.64
C ASN A 389 5.88 30.49 -26.54
N LEU A 390 6.17 29.76 -25.46
CA LEU A 390 5.22 29.52 -24.37
C LEU A 390 4.69 30.83 -23.76
N LEU A 391 5.56 31.83 -23.56
CA LEU A 391 5.17 33.10 -22.95
C LEU A 391 4.23 33.91 -23.86
N ASP A 392 4.45 33.85 -25.17
CA ASP A 392 3.57 34.51 -26.14
C ASP A 392 2.22 33.79 -26.23
N TYR A 393 2.20 32.47 -26.15
CA TYR A 393 0.95 31.70 -26.08
C TYR A 393 0.14 32.03 -24.82
N VAL A 394 0.78 32.14 -23.64
CA VAL A 394 0.12 32.53 -22.38
C VAL A 394 -0.44 33.96 -22.45
N ARG A 395 0.28 34.90 -23.08
CA ARG A 395 -0.20 36.27 -23.31
C ARG A 395 -1.43 36.33 -24.20
N LEU A 396 -1.40 35.58 -25.30
CA LEU A 396 -2.51 35.47 -26.25
C LEU A 396 -3.76 34.81 -25.62
N SER A 397 -3.58 33.75 -24.82
CA SER A 397 -4.69 33.10 -24.15
C SER A 397 -5.36 33.99 -23.09
N ARG A 398 -4.59 34.82 -22.38
CA ARG A 398 -5.15 35.79 -21.44
C ARG A 398 -5.88 36.95 -22.15
N ALA A 399 -5.43 37.37 -23.31
CA ALA A 399 -6.11 38.41 -24.10
C ALA A 399 -7.46 37.90 -24.67
N ASN A 400 -7.62 36.61 -24.89
CA ASN A 400 -8.88 36.02 -25.37
C ASN A 400 -9.86 35.64 -24.23
N ALA A 401 -9.44 35.75 -22.97
CA ALA A 401 -10.25 35.44 -21.80
C ALA A 401 -10.90 36.69 -21.15
N GLN A 402 -10.68 37.89 -21.71
CA GLN A 402 -11.34 39.14 -21.38
C GLN A 402 -12.40 39.48 -22.43
#